data_59bd0f0ecb90a3ae10c8996b6ba4e497
#
_entry.id   59bd0f0ecb90a3ae10c8996b6ba4e497
#
_cell.length_a   1.000
_cell.length_b   1.000
_cell.length_c   1.000
_cell.angle_alpha   90.00
_cell.angle_beta   90.00
_cell.angle_gamma   90.00
#
_symmetry.space_group_name_H-M   'P 1'
#
loop_
_entity.id
_entity.type
_entity.pdbx_description
1 polymer ?
#
loop_
_entity_poly.entity_id
_entity_poly.type
_entity_poly.pdbx_seq_one_letter_code
_entity_poly.pdbx_strand_id
1 'polypeptide(L)'
;LQTVTSDGMNYHYSDDIRMRSIQSALGYTNVMLNMQDIFWPESEKDRWQIMQKHFSSNLLTYWKNFTVFDSTTLSESNTRTRTFLNLDFAQSRTENEITLQTSEPGSWFILRTHGEEIADVEGGTWTEIEEGAYLIQAAEPMIRIQVKTAGLHYSK
;
A
#
# COMPACT_ATOMS: atom_id res chain seq x y z
N LEU A 1 7.18 -6.60 9.47
CA LEU A 1 7.91 -6.93 8.26
C LEU A 1 7.77 -8.43 8.01
N GLN A 2 7.00 -8.83 7.00
CA GLN A 2 7.03 -10.23 6.56
C GLN A 2 8.00 -10.35 5.41
N THR A 3 9.08 -11.10 5.62
CA THR A 3 9.97 -11.51 4.55
C THR A 3 9.37 -12.75 3.90
N VAL A 4 8.99 -12.65 2.66
CA VAL A 4 8.61 -13.81 1.85
C VAL A 4 9.89 -14.27 1.15
N THR A 5 10.46 -15.38 1.60
CA THR A 5 11.53 -16.05 0.89
C THR A 5 10.87 -16.96 -0.13
N SER A 6 11.10 -16.71 -1.41
CA SER A 6 10.78 -17.69 -2.43
C SER A 6 12.06 -18.50 -2.72
N ASP A 7 12.08 -19.74 -2.35
CA ASP A 7 13.07 -20.68 -2.82
C ASP A 7 12.84 -20.90 -4.32
N GLY A 8 13.68 -20.24 -5.15
CA GLY A 8 13.66 -20.42 -6.60
C GLY A 8 12.37 -20.00 -7.30
N MET A 9 11.62 -19.05 -6.74
CA MET A 9 10.36 -18.56 -7.31
C MET A 9 9.33 -19.65 -7.69
N ASN A 10 9.32 -20.75 -7.01
CA ASN A 10 8.18 -21.64 -6.99
C ASN A 10 7.03 -20.94 -6.27
N TYR A 11 6.43 -19.97 -6.97
CA TYR A 11 5.25 -19.26 -6.50
C TYR A 11 4.11 -20.26 -6.31
N HIS A 12 3.85 -20.58 -5.09
CA HIS A 12 2.59 -21.25 -4.76
C HIS A 12 1.47 -20.22 -4.74
N TYR A 13 0.30 -20.62 -5.12
CA TYR A 13 -0.91 -19.79 -5.07
C TYR A 13 -1.12 -19.13 -3.69
N SER A 14 -0.73 -19.81 -2.62
CA SER A 14 -0.73 -19.29 -1.26
C SER A 14 0.19 -18.09 -1.04
N ASP A 15 1.34 -18.04 -1.71
CA ASP A 15 2.29 -16.94 -1.59
C ASP A 15 1.75 -15.69 -2.30
N ASP A 16 1.09 -15.87 -3.42
CA ASP A 16 0.42 -14.80 -4.15
C ASP A 16 -0.70 -14.16 -3.30
N ILE A 17 -1.56 -14.97 -2.70
CA ILE A 17 -2.62 -14.48 -1.79
C ILE A 17 -2.02 -13.74 -0.60
N ARG A 18 -0.96 -14.29 0.01
CA ARG A 18 -0.29 -13.66 1.14
C ARG A 18 0.31 -12.31 0.76
N MET A 19 1.00 -12.23 -0.38
CA MET A 19 1.61 -10.99 -0.86
C MET A 19 0.55 -9.93 -1.15
N ARG A 20 -0.54 -10.28 -1.80
CA ARG A 20 -1.66 -9.37 -2.04
C ARG A 20 -2.28 -8.87 -0.75
N SER A 21 -2.49 -9.74 0.23
CA SER A 21 -3.05 -9.37 1.53
C SER A 21 -2.15 -8.37 2.27
N ILE A 22 -0.84 -8.57 2.24
CA ILE A 22 0.12 -7.66 2.85
C ILE A 22 0.11 -6.31 2.13
N GLN A 23 0.10 -6.30 0.81
CA GLN A 23 0.13 -5.08 0.00
C GLN A 23 -1.16 -4.27 0.14
N SER A 24 -2.31 -4.93 0.15
CA SER A 24 -3.60 -4.26 0.36
C SER A 24 -3.76 -3.67 1.76
N ALA A 25 -2.98 -4.15 2.73
CA ALA A 25 -2.93 -3.63 4.10
C ALA A 25 -1.79 -2.60 4.32
N LEU A 26 -1.28 -1.95 3.27
CA LEU A 26 -0.12 -1.04 3.33
C LEU A 26 1.15 -1.72 3.88
N GLY A 27 1.30 -3.00 3.63
CA GLY A 27 2.44 -3.78 4.10
C GLY A 27 3.65 -3.71 3.17
N TYR A 28 4.74 -4.29 3.62
CA TYR A 28 5.99 -4.41 2.88
C TYR A 28 6.23 -5.85 2.47
N THR A 29 6.63 -6.05 1.22
CA THR A 29 7.09 -7.35 0.73
C THR A 29 8.55 -7.26 0.34
N ASN A 30 9.31 -8.26 0.74
CA ASN A 30 10.69 -8.44 0.31
C ASN A 30 10.78 -9.79 -0.41
N VAL A 31 11.23 -9.75 -1.65
CA VAL A 31 11.49 -10.96 -2.45
C VAL A 31 12.99 -11.22 -2.43
N MET A 32 13.38 -12.33 -1.82
CA MET A 32 14.77 -12.75 -1.78
C MET A 32 15.02 -13.76 -2.89
N LEU A 33 15.99 -13.45 -3.74
CA LEU A 33 16.43 -14.33 -4.81
C LEU A 33 17.76 -14.98 -4.41
N ASN A 34 17.83 -16.30 -4.50
CA ASN A 34 19.10 -17.00 -4.33
C ASN A 34 19.91 -16.91 -5.63
N MET A 35 21.01 -16.20 -5.58
CA MET A 35 21.86 -16.01 -6.77
C MET A 35 22.50 -17.31 -7.25
N GLN A 36 22.71 -18.28 -6.36
CA GLN A 36 23.25 -19.58 -6.74
C GLN A 36 22.28 -20.31 -7.67
N ASP A 37 21.00 -20.31 -7.36
CA ASP A 37 19.98 -20.97 -8.18
C ASP A 37 19.80 -20.28 -9.54
N ILE A 38 20.07 -18.98 -9.62
CA ILE A 38 20.03 -18.21 -10.86
C ILE A 38 21.21 -18.54 -11.77
N PHE A 39 22.43 -18.62 -11.22
CA PHE A 39 23.65 -18.84 -12.02
C PHE A 39 23.90 -20.30 -12.31
N TRP A 40 23.46 -21.21 -11.44
CA TRP A 40 23.61 -22.67 -11.59
C TRP A 40 22.25 -23.35 -11.36
N PRO A 41 21.30 -23.14 -12.26
CA PRO A 41 19.95 -23.66 -12.10
C PRO A 41 19.94 -25.19 -12.16
N GLU A 42 19.34 -25.83 -11.17
CA GLU A 42 19.12 -27.27 -11.16
C GLU A 42 18.04 -27.69 -12.17
N SER A 43 17.19 -26.78 -12.57
CA SER A 43 16.12 -27.02 -13.53
C SER A 43 15.96 -25.85 -14.51
N GLU A 44 15.38 -26.13 -15.69
CA GLU A 44 15.09 -25.14 -16.71
C GLU A 44 14.19 -23.99 -16.21
N LYS A 45 13.27 -24.26 -15.27
CA LYS A 45 12.37 -23.25 -14.71
C LYS A 45 13.08 -22.23 -13.83
N ASP A 46 14.25 -22.56 -13.31
CA ASP A 46 15.04 -21.72 -12.42
C ASP A 46 15.97 -20.78 -13.23
N ARG A 47 15.99 -20.91 -14.55
CA ARG A 47 16.72 -19.97 -15.40
C ARG A 47 16.19 -18.56 -15.27
N TRP A 48 17.09 -17.60 -15.17
CA TRP A 48 16.77 -16.19 -14.98
C TRP A 48 15.68 -15.66 -15.92
N GLN A 49 15.73 -16.00 -17.19
CA GLN A 49 14.74 -15.53 -18.18
C GLN A 49 13.31 -16.01 -17.86
N ILE A 50 13.19 -17.25 -17.37
CA ILE A 50 11.89 -17.83 -17.00
C ILE A 50 11.41 -17.20 -15.70
N MET A 51 12.28 -17.10 -14.70
CA MET A 51 11.98 -16.47 -13.42
C MET A 51 11.58 -15.01 -13.59
N GLN A 52 12.36 -14.24 -14.36
CA GLN A 52 12.05 -12.84 -14.65
C GLN A 52 10.70 -12.68 -15.33
N LYS A 53 10.39 -13.55 -16.30
CA LYS A 53 9.09 -13.52 -17.00
C LYS A 53 7.94 -13.80 -16.04
N HIS A 54 8.07 -14.78 -15.17
CA HIS A 54 7.05 -15.11 -14.17
C HIS A 54 6.86 -13.95 -13.19
N PHE A 55 7.95 -13.41 -12.64
CA PHE A 55 7.92 -12.26 -11.73
C PHE A 55 7.27 -11.04 -12.37
N SER A 56 7.70 -10.68 -13.58
CA SER A 56 7.13 -9.53 -14.31
C SER A 56 5.65 -9.74 -14.65
N SER A 57 5.27 -10.95 -15.05
CA SER A 57 3.88 -11.27 -15.33
C SER A 57 3.00 -11.16 -14.09
N ASN A 58 3.45 -11.70 -12.97
CA ASN A 58 2.74 -11.60 -11.69
C ASN A 58 2.62 -10.15 -11.22
N LEU A 59 3.71 -9.38 -11.28
CA LEU A 59 3.71 -7.97 -10.92
C LEU A 59 2.72 -7.16 -11.75
N LEU A 60 2.74 -7.35 -13.07
CA LEU A 60 1.89 -6.59 -13.99
C LEU A 60 0.43 -7.05 -13.96
N THR A 61 0.18 -8.35 -13.86
CA THR A 61 -1.17 -8.90 -13.97
C THR A 61 -1.94 -8.79 -12.68
N TYR A 62 -1.28 -9.03 -11.56
CA TYR A 62 -1.99 -9.19 -10.28
C TYR A 62 -1.78 -8.03 -9.33
N TRP A 63 -0.63 -7.36 -9.36
CA TRP A 63 -0.29 -6.39 -8.34
C TRP A 63 -0.50 -4.94 -8.78
N LYS A 64 -0.18 -4.62 -10.03
CA LYS A 64 -0.26 -3.26 -10.55
C LYS A 64 -1.66 -2.64 -10.45
N ASN A 65 -2.70 -3.45 -10.55
CA ASN A 65 -4.08 -2.97 -10.53
C ASN A 65 -4.65 -2.78 -9.12
N PHE A 66 -3.97 -3.29 -8.10
CA PHE A 66 -4.49 -3.31 -6.72
C PHE A 66 -3.59 -2.58 -5.73
N THR A 67 -2.40 -2.18 -6.12
CA THR A 67 -1.42 -1.60 -5.22
C THR A 67 -0.64 -0.49 -5.90
N VAL A 68 -0.38 0.56 -5.14
CA VAL A 68 0.65 1.55 -5.48
C VAL A 68 1.97 0.99 -4.95
N PHE A 69 2.88 0.63 -5.87
CA PHE A 69 4.21 0.18 -5.50
C PHE A 69 5.14 1.37 -5.32
N ASP A 70 5.71 1.45 -4.15
CA ASP A 70 6.85 2.31 -3.87
C ASP A 70 8.05 1.40 -3.58
N SER A 71 9.08 1.49 -4.42
CA SER A 71 10.32 0.75 -4.18
C SER A 71 11.07 1.40 -3.03
N THR A 72 11.44 0.59 -2.05
CA THR A 72 12.12 1.09 -0.84
C THR A 72 13.30 0.20 -0.50
N THR A 73 14.31 0.78 0.14
CA THR A 73 15.40 0.00 0.71
C THR A 73 14.94 -0.72 1.98
N LEU A 74 15.67 -1.76 2.37
CA LEU A 74 15.37 -2.47 3.62
C LEU A 74 15.45 -1.55 4.85
N SER A 75 16.37 -0.58 4.82
CA SER A 75 16.54 0.41 5.89
C SER A 75 15.34 1.35 5.98
N GLU A 76 14.86 1.88 4.86
CA GLU A 76 13.66 2.73 4.80
C GLU A 76 12.41 1.94 5.22
N SER A 77 12.26 0.72 4.73
CA SER A 77 11.15 -0.17 5.11
C SER A 77 11.12 -0.39 6.64
N ASN A 78 12.30 -0.62 7.25
CA ASN A 78 12.39 -0.75 8.71
C ASN A 78 12.02 0.55 9.43
N THR A 79 12.48 1.69 8.94
CA THR A 79 12.14 3.01 9.50
C THR A 79 10.63 3.26 9.42
N ARG A 80 10.03 3.09 8.24
CA ARG A 80 8.58 3.26 8.04
C ARG A 80 7.76 2.32 8.94
N THR A 81 8.21 1.07 9.09
CA THR A 81 7.56 0.10 9.99
C THR A 81 7.61 0.56 11.43
N ARG A 82 8.76 1.07 11.90
CA ARG A 82 8.90 1.60 13.27
C ARG A 82 8.03 2.84 13.48
N THR A 83 8.02 3.76 12.53
CA THR A 83 7.13 4.94 12.56
C THR A 83 5.67 4.51 12.70
N PHE A 84 5.24 3.53 11.88
CA PHE A 84 3.87 3.00 11.96
C PHE A 84 3.55 2.36 13.32
N LEU A 85 4.47 1.56 13.88
CA LEU A 85 4.26 0.89 15.16
C LEU A 85 4.25 1.86 16.36
N ASN A 86 4.89 3.02 16.23
CA ASN A 86 4.93 4.06 17.28
C ASN A 86 3.94 5.21 16.99
N LEU A 87 3.14 5.08 15.95
CA LEU A 87 2.18 6.10 15.55
C LEU A 87 1.03 6.16 16.53
N ASP A 88 0.91 7.27 17.23
CA ASP A 88 -0.29 7.62 17.97
C ASP A 88 -1.17 8.52 17.10
N PHE A 89 -2.45 8.23 17.02
CA PHE A 89 -3.39 9.08 16.32
C PHE A 89 -4.72 9.18 17.08
N ALA A 90 -5.39 10.29 16.88
CA ALA A 90 -6.74 10.51 17.35
C ALA A 90 -7.59 11.09 16.23
N GLN A 91 -8.85 10.71 16.20
CA GLN A 91 -9.81 11.27 15.26
C GLN A 91 -11.03 11.79 15.97
N SER A 92 -11.59 12.88 15.45
CA SER A 92 -12.90 13.36 15.82
C SER A 92 -13.68 13.71 14.55
N ARG A 93 -15.00 13.65 14.65
CA ARG A 93 -15.87 13.94 13.52
C ARG A 93 -17.04 14.80 13.97
N THR A 94 -17.32 15.82 13.19
CA THR A 94 -18.57 16.58 13.19
C THR A 94 -19.37 16.23 11.93
N GLU A 95 -20.47 16.90 11.68
CA GLU A 95 -21.33 16.67 10.52
C GLU A 95 -20.55 16.83 9.20
N ASN A 96 -19.72 17.87 9.09
CA ASN A 96 -19.06 18.25 7.85
C ASN A 96 -17.53 18.23 7.91
N GLU A 97 -16.96 17.89 9.06
CA GLU A 97 -15.51 17.92 9.26
C GLU A 97 -15.02 16.69 10.00
N ILE A 98 -13.92 16.14 9.51
CA ILE A 98 -13.14 15.11 10.19
C ILE A 98 -11.81 15.73 10.58
N THR A 99 -11.48 15.71 11.86
CA THR A 99 -10.17 16.13 12.35
C THR A 99 -9.36 14.89 12.70
N LEU A 100 -8.14 14.82 12.18
CA LEU A 100 -7.18 13.78 12.45
C LEU A 100 -5.94 14.40 13.10
N GLN A 101 -5.54 13.89 14.25
CA GLN A 101 -4.29 14.25 14.92
C GLN A 101 -3.33 13.08 14.84
N THR A 102 -2.06 13.34 14.56
CA THR A 102 -1.02 12.33 14.45
C THR A 102 0.25 12.76 15.17
N SER A 103 0.92 11.82 15.83
CA SER A 103 2.25 12.06 16.43
C SER A 103 3.35 12.20 15.40
N GLU A 104 3.14 11.68 14.19
CA GLU A 104 4.15 11.57 13.14
C GLU A 104 3.69 12.22 11.83
N PRO A 105 4.09 13.46 11.54
CA PRO A 105 3.91 14.04 10.22
C PRO A 105 4.57 13.18 9.13
N GLY A 106 3.96 13.11 7.96
CA GLY A 106 4.38 12.21 6.87
C GLY A 106 3.68 10.85 6.90
N SER A 107 2.90 10.55 7.93
CA SER A 107 2.12 9.32 8.02
C SER A 107 0.96 9.32 7.02
N TRP A 108 0.57 8.10 6.64
CA TRP A 108 -0.49 7.86 5.68
C TRP A 108 -1.70 7.23 6.36
N PHE A 109 -2.88 7.69 5.96
CA PHE A 109 -4.17 7.20 6.45
C PHE A 109 -5.09 6.88 5.27
N ILE A 110 -5.93 5.87 5.41
CA ILE A 110 -7.02 5.60 4.47
C ILE A 110 -8.31 6.10 5.12
N LEU A 111 -8.93 7.07 4.48
CA LEU A 111 -10.27 7.54 4.83
C LEU A 111 -11.29 6.83 3.93
N ARG A 112 -12.24 6.13 4.54
CA ARG A 112 -13.41 5.59 3.86
C ARG A 112 -14.63 6.41 4.21
N THR A 113 -15.28 6.94 3.18
CA THR A 113 -16.51 7.72 3.32
C THR A 113 -17.69 6.89 2.83
N HIS A 114 -18.82 7.06 3.48
CA HIS A 114 -20.06 6.36 3.10
C HIS A 114 -21.01 7.33 2.40
N GLY A 115 -20.75 7.60 1.12
CA GLY A 115 -21.57 8.52 0.30
C GLY A 115 -21.22 10.00 0.50
N GLU A 116 -20.01 10.29 0.94
CA GLU A 116 -19.47 11.64 1.05
C GLU A 116 -18.22 11.79 0.19
N GLU A 117 -17.93 12.99 -0.24
CA GLU A 117 -16.72 13.37 -0.96
C GLU A 117 -15.89 14.33 -0.12
N ILE A 118 -14.57 14.31 -0.29
CA ILE A 118 -13.70 15.33 0.27
C ILE A 118 -13.91 16.63 -0.50
N ALA A 119 -14.19 17.69 0.22
CA ALA A 119 -14.29 19.05 -0.33
C ALA A 119 -12.95 19.78 -0.23
N ASP A 120 -12.26 19.64 0.91
CA ASP A 120 -10.96 20.29 1.16
C ASP A 120 -10.19 19.54 2.24
N VAL A 121 -8.86 19.70 2.25
CA VAL A 121 -7.95 19.15 3.30
C VAL A 121 -6.93 20.19 3.68
N GLU A 122 -6.91 20.56 4.95
CA GLU A 122 -5.87 21.39 5.55
C GLU A 122 -4.90 20.52 6.35
N GLY A 123 -3.61 20.86 6.32
CA GLY A 123 -2.56 20.14 7.07
C GLY A 123 -2.11 18.83 6.43
N GLY A 124 -2.56 18.54 5.21
CA GLY A 124 -2.19 17.33 4.48
C GLY A 124 -2.53 17.39 3.00
N THR A 125 -2.28 16.28 2.31
CA THR A 125 -2.68 16.06 0.92
C THR A 125 -3.56 14.83 0.81
N TRP A 126 -4.33 14.71 -0.24
CA TRP A 126 -5.19 13.55 -0.46
C TRP A 126 -5.24 13.14 -1.93
N THR A 127 -5.54 11.86 -2.13
CA THR A 127 -5.76 11.27 -3.45
C THR A 127 -6.87 10.24 -3.34
N GLU A 128 -7.85 10.29 -4.22
CA GLU A 128 -8.87 9.24 -4.33
C GLU A 128 -8.25 7.99 -4.94
N ILE A 129 -8.40 6.84 -4.26
CA ILE A 129 -7.88 5.55 -4.69
C ILE A 129 -8.97 4.63 -5.26
N GLU A 130 -10.18 4.79 -4.79
CA GLU A 130 -11.40 4.16 -5.30
C GLU A 130 -12.61 5.00 -4.84
N GLU A 131 -13.79 4.76 -5.38
CA GLU A 131 -15.01 5.48 -5.00
C GLU A 131 -15.23 5.44 -3.48
N GLY A 132 -15.26 6.60 -2.85
CA GLY A 132 -15.42 6.77 -1.40
C GLY A 132 -14.23 6.31 -0.56
N ALA A 133 -13.06 6.08 -1.15
CA ALA A 133 -11.84 5.79 -0.42
C ALA A 133 -10.69 6.71 -0.85
N TYR A 134 -10.08 7.35 0.12
CA TYR A 134 -9.07 8.38 -0.08
C TYR A 134 -7.81 8.05 0.71
N LEU A 135 -6.66 8.23 0.08
CA LEU A 135 -5.36 8.19 0.73
C LEU A 135 -5.01 9.59 1.20
N ILE A 136 -4.84 9.77 2.50
CA ILE A 136 -4.49 11.04 3.14
C ILE A 136 -3.04 10.96 3.60
N GLN A 137 -2.22 11.94 3.21
CA GLN A 137 -0.88 12.11 3.75
C GLN A 137 -0.86 13.30 4.70
N ALA A 138 -0.50 13.07 5.95
CA ALA A 138 -0.32 14.12 6.93
C ALA A 138 0.95 14.94 6.62
N ALA A 139 0.81 16.23 6.38
CA ALA A 139 1.95 17.15 6.31
C ALA A 139 2.20 17.80 7.67
N GLU A 140 1.17 17.93 8.49
CA GLU A 140 1.19 18.54 9.82
C GLU A 140 0.64 17.56 10.87
N PRO A 141 0.87 17.81 12.18
CA PRO A 141 0.33 16.97 13.25
C PRO A 141 -1.20 16.98 13.33
N MET A 142 -1.85 18.00 12.77
CA MET A 142 -3.30 18.12 12.72
C MET A 142 -3.77 18.31 11.28
N ILE A 143 -4.67 17.43 10.85
CA ILE A 143 -5.30 17.47 9.54
C ILE A 143 -6.79 17.72 9.75
N ARG A 144 -7.35 18.67 8.99
CA ARG A 144 -8.79 18.93 8.91
C ARG A 144 -9.29 18.58 7.53
N ILE A 145 -10.28 17.72 7.48
CA ILE A 145 -10.86 17.21 6.23
C ILE A 145 -12.31 17.66 6.18
N GLN A 146 -12.63 18.55 5.27
CA GLN A 146 -13.99 18.97 4.99
C GLN A 146 -14.64 17.94 4.08
N VAL A 147 -15.79 17.44 4.47
CA VAL A 147 -16.58 16.49 3.70
C VAL A 147 -17.93 17.10 3.30
N LYS A 148 -18.44 16.69 2.17
CA LYS A 148 -19.77 17.06 1.66
C LYS A 148 -20.49 15.81 1.19
N THR A 149 -21.81 15.81 1.27
CA THR A 149 -22.61 14.70 0.71
C THR A 149 -22.32 14.58 -0.79
N ALA A 150 -21.98 13.39 -1.24
CA ALA A 150 -21.79 13.13 -2.67
C ALA A 150 -23.08 13.45 -3.43
N GLY A 151 -22.96 14.28 -4.46
CA GLY A 151 -24.09 14.53 -5.35
C GLY A 151 -24.47 13.23 -6.04
N LEU A 152 -25.78 12.93 -6.12
CA LEU A 152 -26.27 11.79 -6.89
C LEU A 152 -25.84 11.97 -8.36
N HIS A 153 -24.76 11.31 -8.75
CA HIS A 153 -24.39 11.19 -10.15
C HIS A 153 -25.37 10.22 -10.82
N TYR A 154 -26.44 10.76 -11.39
CA TYR A 154 -27.23 10.01 -12.37
C TYR A 154 -26.36 9.89 -13.63
N SER A 155 -25.72 8.74 -13.82
CA SER A 155 -25.17 8.37 -15.13
C SER A 155 -26.33 8.25 -16.11
N LYS A 156 -26.34 9.13 -17.12
CA LYS A 156 -27.24 9.04 -18.27
C LYS A 156 -26.79 7.93 -19.21
#